data_f940f927382fd61ef8dde2748bd108a6
#
_entry.id   f940f927382fd61ef8dde2748bd108a6
#
_cell.length_a   1.000
_cell.length_b   1.000
_cell.length_c   1.000
_cell.angle_alpha   90.00
_cell.angle_beta   90.00
_cell.angle_gamma   90.00
#
_symmetry.space_group_name_H-M   'P 1'
#
loop_
_entity.id
_entity.type
_entity.pdbx_description
1 polymer ?
#
loop_
_entity_poly.entity_id
_entity_poly.type
_entity_poly.pdbx_seq_one_letter_code
_entity_poly.pdbx_strand_id
1 'polypeptide(L)'
;DILDYILSLLVVRSEHSTTEGLRQLRSQIDELDNQLMDLLAKRFRVCREIGTFKKEHNMTVLQASRYSEILEKRGAQASLCGMSPEFAAHIFELVHEESVRQQLQIVNE
;
A
#
# COMPACT_ATOMS: atom_id res chain seq x y z
N ASP A 1 32.87 -25.24 17.21
CA ASP A 1 32.35 -26.54 16.84
C ASP A 1 32.59 -26.78 15.34
N ILE A 2 33.09 -27.96 15.01
CA ILE A 2 33.38 -28.35 13.63
C ILE A 2 32.12 -28.33 12.78
N LEU A 3 31.00 -28.76 13.33
CA LEU A 3 29.72 -28.78 12.61
C LEU A 3 29.28 -27.35 12.28
N ASP A 4 29.40 -26.43 13.22
CA ASP A 4 29.07 -25.02 12.99
C ASP A 4 30.00 -24.40 11.96
N TYR A 5 31.30 -24.78 11.99
CA TYR A 5 32.28 -24.31 11.01
C TYR A 5 31.93 -24.79 9.60
N ILE A 6 31.58 -26.08 9.47
CA ILE A 6 31.18 -26.69 8.18
C ILE A 6 29.91 -26.03 7.67
N LEU A 7 28.92 -25.84 8.53
CA LEU A 7 27.68 -25.13 8.17
C LEU A 7 27.96 -23.70 7.74
N SER A 8 28.87 -23.02 8.43
CA SER A 8 29.31 -21.68 8.09
C SER A 8 29.95 -21.61 6.70
N LEU A 9 30.80 -22.61 6.37
CA LEU A 9 31.41 -22.69 5.04
C LEU A 9 30.39 -22.99 3.96
N LEU A 10 29.43 -23.89 4.22
CA LEU A 10 28.35 -24.19 3.29
C LEU A 10 27.48 -22.98 3.03
N VAL A 11 27.15 -22.21 4.08
CA VAL A 11 26.40 -20.97 3.97
C VAL A 11 27.15 -19.94 3.12
N VAL A 12 28.47 -19.79 3.33
CA VAL A 12 29.28 -18.88 2.53
C VAL A 12 29.31 -19.30 1.04
N ARG A 13 29.42 -20.60 0.76
CA ARG A 13 29.46 -21.13 -0.59
C ARG A 13 28.14 -20.93 -1.33
N SER A 14 27.01 -21.19 -0.67
CA SER A 14 25.69 -20.99 -1.25
C SER A 14 25.25 -19.54 -1.15
N GLU A 15 25.83 -18.77 -0.24
CA GLU A 15 25.48 -17.38 0.03
C GLU A 15 25.70 -16.49 -1.18
N HIS A 16 26.72 -16.72 -1.98
CA HIS A 16 26.95 -15.92 -3.19
C HIS A 16 25.77 -16.05 -4.15
N SER A 17 25.36 -17.29 -4.42
CA SER A 17 24.20 -17.58 -5.28
C SER A 17 22.89 -17.14 -4.61
N THR A 18 22.78 -17.39 -3.29
CA THR A 18 21.62 -17.00 -2.48
C THR A 18 21.50 -15.50 -2.38
N THR A 19 22.63 -14.80 -2.18
CA THR A 19 22.65 -13.33 -2.11
C THR A 19 22.22 -12.71 -3.43
N GLU A 20 22.67 -13.27 -4.56
CA GLU A 20 22.28 -12.79 -5.88
C GLU A 20 20.79 -13.03 -6.13
N GLY A 21 20.28 -14.23 -5.79
CA GLY A 21 18.85 -14.52 -5.89
C GLY A 21 18.01 -13.60 -5.02
N LEU A 22 18.46 -13.36 -3.79
CA LEU A 22 17.77 -12.45 -2.87
C LEU A 22 17.82 -11.01 -3.37
N ARG A 23 18.94 -10.58 -3.94
CA ARG A 23 19.07 -9.26 -4.54
C ARG A 23 18.06 -9.05 -5.67
N GLN A 24 17.90 -10.05 -6.54
CA GLN A 24 16.94 -10.00 -7.63
C GLN A 24 15.51 -9.90 -7.11
N LEU A 25 15.17 -10.68 -6.09
CA LEU A 25 13.84 -10.64 -5.47
C LEU A 25 13.57 -9.28 -4.80
N ARG A 26 14.56 -8.74 -4.11
CA ARG A 26 14.46 -7.41 -3.50
C ARG A 26 14.31 -6.32 -4.55
N SER A 27 14.98 -6.47 -5.70
CA SER A 27 14.82 -5.55 -6.82
C SER A 27 13.39 -5.57 -7.36
N GLN A 28 12.76 -6.75 -7.41
CA GLN A 28 11.35 -6.86 -7.77
C GLN A 28 10.45 -6.15 -6.76
N ILE A 29 10.74 -6.28 -5.47
CA ILE A 29 10.00 -5.57 -4.42
C ILE A 29 10.15 -4.06 -4.59
N ASP A 30 11.37 -3.57 -4.85
CA ASP A 30 11.62 -2.15 -5.06
C ASP A 30 10.80 -1.61 -6.24
N GLU A 31 10.73 -2.37 -7.32
CA GLU A 31 9.94 -2.00 -8.50
C GLU A 31 8.44 -1.95 -8.16
N LEU A 32 7.95 -2.95 -7.41
CA LEU A 32 6.56 -2.97 -6.98
C LEU A 32 6.24 -1.82 -6.03
N ASP A 33 7.17 -1.49 -5.14
CA ASP A 33 7.01 -0.34 -4.24
C ASP A 33 6.96 0.98 -5.03
N ASN A 34 7.77 1.12 -6.07
CA ASN A 34 7.72 2.27 -6.96
C ASN A 34 6.34 2.38 -7.64
N GLN A 35 5.82 1.26 -8.13
CA GLN A 35 4.50 1.21 -8.74
C GLN A 35 3.40 1.56 -7.72
N LEU A 36 3.53 1.06 -6.50
CA LEU A 36 2.59 1.36 -5.43
C LEU A 36 2.59 2.85 -5.10
N MET A 37 3.76 3.47 -4.99
CA MET A 37 3.89 4.90 -4.74
C MET A 37 3.25 5.72 -5.86
N ASP A 38 3.49 5.33 -7.11
CA ASP A 38 2.88 6.00 -8.27
C ASP A 38 1.35 5.88 -8.25
N LEU A 39 0.82 4.71 -7.92
CA LEU A 39 -0.61 4.49 -7.83
C LEU A 39 -1.24 5.31 -6.70
N LEU A 40 -0.58 5.37 -5.55
CA LEU A 40 -1.05 6.20 -4.44
C LEU A 40 -1.05 7.68 -4.82
N ALA A 41 0.01 8.16 -5.49
CA ALA A 41 0.08 9.54 -5.94
C ALA A 41 -1.06 9.86 -6.91
N LYS A 42 -1.37 8.95 -7.84
CA LYS A 42 -2.48 9.12 -8.79
C LYS A 42 -3.83 9.14 -8.06
N ARG A 43 -4.00 8.24 -7.10
CA ARG A 43 -5.23 8.16 -6.31
C ARG A 43 -5.46 9.46 -5.54
N PHE A 44 -4.44 9.99 -4.90
CA PHE A 44 -4.55 11.24 -4.16
C PHE A 44 -4.76 12.45 -5.08
N ARG A 45 -4.25 12.41 -6.29
CA ARG A 45 -4.57 13.44 -7.30
C ARG A 45 -6.07 13.45 -7.58
N VAL A 46 -6.66 12.27 -7.80
CA VAL A 46 -8.11 12.15 -8.00
C VAL A 46 -8.87 12.61 -6.75
N CYS A 47 -8.36 12.30 -5.57
CA CYS A 47 -8.96 12.79 -4.31
C CYS A 47 -8.99 14.31 -4.23
N ARG A 48 -7.94 14.98 -4.69
CA ARG A 48 -7.93 16.44 -4.75
C ARG A 48 -8.95 16.98 -5.75
N GLU A 49 -9.11 16.31 -6.88
CA GLU A 49 -10.17 16.66 -7.86
C GLU A 49 -11.55 16.49 -7.24
N ILE A 50 -11.76 15.43 -6.47
CA ILE A 50 -13.00 15.21 -5.73
C ILE A 50 -13.21 16.32 -4.70
N GLY A 51 -12.16 16.74 -4.01
CA GLY A 51 -12.20 17.86 -3.07
C GLY A 51 -12.66 19.15 -3.73
N THR A 52 -12.10 19.45 -4.90
CA THR A 52 -12.51 20.62 -5.71
C THR A 52 -13.98 20.52 -6.11
N PHE A 53 -14.41 19.35 -6.58
CA PHE A 53 -15.79 19.10 -6.95
C PHE A 53 -16.75 19.33 -5.77
N LYS A 54 -16.40 18.78 -4.60
CA LYS A 54 -17.21 18.93 -3.39
C LYS A 54 -17.28 20.38 -2.93
N LYS A 55 -16.17 21.12 -3.03
CA LYS A 55 -16.13 22.54 -2.71
C LYS A 55 -17.07 23.33 -3.60
N GLU A 56 -17.01 23.08 -4.91
CA GLU A 56 -17.83 23.79 -5.89
C GLU A 56 -19.32 23.48 -5.75
N HIS A 57 -19.66 22.29 -5.23
CA HIS A 57 -21.05 21.84 -5.09
C HIS A 57 -21.55 21.86 -3.65
N ASN A 58 -20.79 22.45 -2.74
CA ASN A 58 -21.13 22.54 -1.30
C ASN A 58 -21.44 21.17 -0.68
N MET A 59 -20.64 20.17 -1.05
CA MET A 59 -20.80 18.80 -0.54
C MET A 59 -19.92 18.54 0.68
N THR A 60 -20.39 17.67 1.55
CA THR A 60 -19.62 17.21 2.70
C THR A 60 -18.46 16.32 2.25
N VAL A 61 -17.26 16.57 2.77
CA VAL A 61 -16.08 15.77 2.45
C VAL A 61 -16.22 14.36 2.97
N LEU A 62 -16.57 14.21 4.25
CA LEU A 62 -16.69 12.91 4.90
C LEU A 62 -18.06 12.29 4.59
N GLN A 63 -18.04 11.17 3.87
CA GLN A 63 -19.25 10.42 3.53
C GLN A 63 -19.07 8.98 4.07
N ALA A 64 -19.73 8.68 5.18
CA ALA A 64 -19.59 7.41 5.90
C ALA A 64 -19.95 6.19 5.04
N SER A 65 -20.97 6.31 4.20
CA SER A 65 -21.38 5.23 3.30
C SER A 65 -20.27 4.84 2.31
N ARG A 66 -19.55 5.84 1.80
CA ARG A 66 -18.43 5.58 0.88
C ARG A 66 -17.27 4.88 1.59
N TYR A 67 -16.98 5.28 2.81
CA TYR A 67 -15.95 4.66 3.62
C TYR A 67 -16.26 3.18 3.88
N SER A 68 -17.49 2.89 4.31
CA SER A 68 -17.94 1.52 4.55
C SER A 68 -17.87 0.66 3.28
N GLU A 69 -18.29 1.23 2.14
CA GLU A 69 -18.23 0.58 0.84
C GLU A 69 -16.79 0.19 0.48
N ILE A 70 -15.84 1.11 0.67
CA ILE A 70 -14.42 0.85 0.37
C ILE A 70 -13.88 -0.28 1.23
N LEU A 71 -14.12 -0.25 2.54
CA LEU A 71 -13.63 -1.28 3.45
C LEU A 71 -14.19 -2.65 3.11
N GLU A 72 -15.49 -2.74 2.84
CA GLU A 72 -16.15 -3.99 2.49
C GLU A 72 -15.61 -4.55 1.18
N LYS A 73 -15.52 -3.71 0.17
CA LYS A 73 -15.05 -4.08 -1.17
C LYS A 73 -13.60 -4.55 -1.16
N ARG A 74 -12.74 -3.82 -0.45
CA ARG A 74 -11.31 -4.17 -0.40
C ARG A 74 -11.06 -5.38 0.49
N GLY A 75 -11.84 -5.55 1.56
CA GLY A 75 -11.77 -6.76 2.37
C GLY A 75 -12.13 -8.01 1.58
N ALA A 76 -13.20 -7.96 0.79
CA ALA A 76 -13.59 -9.07 -0.08
C ALA A 76 -12.51 -9.34 -1.13
N GLN A 77 -11.97 -8.31 -1.74
CA GLN A 77 -10.89 -8.42 -2.73
C GLN A 77 -9.63 -9.05 -2.12
N ALA A 78 -9.29 -8.66 -0.89
CA ALA A 78 -8.12 -9.17 -0.19
C ALA A 78 -8.13 -10.69 -0.10
N SER A 79 -9.28 -11.28 0.22
CA SER A 79 -9.44 -12.73 0.34
C SER A 79 -9.12 -13.43 -0.99
N LEU A 80 -9.42 -12.80 -2.12
CA LEU A 80 -9.14 -13.34 -3.45
C LEU A 80 -7.67 -13.18 -3.85
N CYS A 81 -6.96 -12.25 -3.23
CA CYS A 81 -5.55 -11.94 -3.55
C CYS A 81 -4.56 -12.56 -2.59
N GLY A 82 -5.02 -13.40 -1.65
CA GLY A 82 -4.15 -14.01 -0.66
C GLY A 82 -3.71 -13.06 0.44
N MET A 83 -4.45 -11.97 0.65
CA MET A 83 -4.21 -11.02 1.73
C MET A 83 -5.23 -11.21 2.85
N SER A 84 -4.82 -10.90 4.09
CA SER A 84 -5.75 -10.85 5.20
C SER A 84 -6.74 -9.68 5.00
N PRO A 85 -8.06 -9.91 5.17
CA PRO A 85 -9.05 -8.82 5.09
C PRO A 85 -8.76 -7.71 6.09
N GLU A 86 -8.27 -8.04 7.28
CA GLU A 86 -7.91 -7.08 8.32
C GLU A 86 -6.75 -6.19 7.89
N PHE A 87 -5.75 -6.77 7.23
CA PHE A 87 -4.62 -6.01 6.69
C PHE A 87 -5.09 -5.03 5.61
N ALA A 88 -5.92 -5.49 4.68
CA ALA A 88 -6.45 -4.65 3.62
C ALA A 88 -7.31 -3.52 4.19
N ALA A 89 -8.15 -3.82 5.18
CA ALA A 89 -8.97 -2.82 5.86
C ALA A 89 -8.09 -1.75 6.52
N HIS A 90 -7.01 -2.16 7.16
CA HIS A 90 -6.08 -1.25 7.83
C HIS A 90 -5.40 -0.31 6.85
N ILE A 91 -4.90 -0.86 5.73
CA ILE A 91 -4.28 -0.07 4.67
C ILE A 91 -5.28 0.95 4.11
N PHE A 92 -6.50 0.51 3.78
CA PHE A 92 -7.49 1.41 3.18
C PHE A 92 -8.09 2.39 4.19
N GLU A 93 -8.06 2.07 5.47
CA GLU A 93 -8.35 3.06 6.51
C GLU A 93 -7.34 4.21 6.47
N LEU A 94 -6.04 3.89 6.41
CA LEU A 94 -4.98 4.91 6.31
C LEU A 94 -5.08 5.71 5.02
N VAL A 95 -5.31 5.03 3.90
CA VAL A 95 -5.49 5.67 2.60
C VAL A 95 -6.69 6.61 2.62
N HIS A 96 -7.80 6.18 3.24
CA HIS A 96 -9.01 6.99 3.36
C HIS A 96 -8.76 8.23 4.22
N GLU A 97 -8.09 8.08 5.36
CA GLU A 97 -7.74 9.19 6.24
C GLU A 97 -6.94 10.25 5.49
N GLU A 98 -5.94 9.83 4.72
CA GLU A 98 -5.14 10.76 3.92
C GLU A 98 -5.97 11.39 2.80
N SER A 99 -6.86 10.63 2.18
CA SER A 99 -7.77 11.15 1.16
C SER A 99 -8.66 12.25 1.72
N VAL A 100 -9.23 12.03 2.89
CA VAL A 100 -10.07 13.02 3.58
C VAL A 100 -9.26 14.26 3.93
N ARG A 101 -8.05 14.07 4.46
CA ARG A 101 -7.15 15.18 4.81
C ARG A 101 -6.88 16.06 3.59
N GLN A 102 -6.58 15.48 2.44
CA GLN A 102 -6.30 16.23 1.22
C GLN A 102 -7.54 16.94 0.70
N GLN A 103 -8.71 16.33 0.77
CA GLN A 103 -9.96 16.96 0.38
C GLN A 103 -10.31 18.13 1.29
N LEU A 104 -10.16 17.97 2.61
CA LEU A 104 -10.40 19.04 3.57
C LEU A 104 -9.47 20.22 3.34
N GLN A 105 -8.23 19.97 3.00
CA GLN A 105 -7.26 21.03 2.69
C GLN A 105 -7.73 21.88 1.51
N ILE A 106 -8.27 21.28 0.47
CA ILE A 106 -8.79 21.98 -0.71
C ILE A 106 -10.07 22.73 -0.36
N VAL A 107 -11.00 22.08 0.35
CA VAL A 107 -12.28 22.70 0.70
C VAL A 107 -12.08 23.92 1.60
N ASN A 108 -11.06 23.90 2.44
CA ASN A 108 -10.76 24.98 3.40
C ASN A 108 -9.83 26.06 2.82
N GLU A 109 -9.42 25.95 1.58
CA GLU A 109 -8.65 27.00 0.89
C GLU A 109 -9.49 28.22 0.56
#